data_e5459898ce3920e9a56348f9d688e7cf
#
_entry.id   e5459898ce3920e9a56348f9d688e7cf
#
_cell.length_a   1.000
_cell.length_b   1.000
_cell.length_c   1.000
_cell.angle_alpha   90.00
_cell.angle_beta   90.00
_cell.angle_gamma   90.00
#
_symmetry.space_group_name_H-M   'P 1'
#
loop_
_entity.id
_entity.type
_entity.pdbx_description
1 polymer ?
#
loop_
_entity_poly.entity_id
_entity_poly.type
_entity_poly.pdbx_seq_one_letter_code
_entity_poly.pdbx_strand_id
1 'polypeptide(L)'
;MAELADPTAVVALREALARETSPRPRAALLGALAACDERAAELIPPRALEAEAERGLKRRPPASLAWFDADALPALRWADGTAVDPRVVRWWVVLADRLKDPSGHGMFELYLDRLDAADAAALGSHVLRAWIAQDTIRPPEEESRAHAELEGRRNHDRAQRDLARAIGTEQEDCARRQAAVPLSRHVERAYRYHHQLFPGSAIADKGLLALTVRMDGAELARAVRDYEATCWRWQGGHRAQLAALMTALAANGHPDALALLQSAARGHTMRSIQKTATALLEQVARWRGWSADELADRMIPTAGFDDDGALRLSYGGRTVIARPTPEGGVVLADADGRPLKSLPAARTPDDPGGADDAKKRLGSARRQVKAAMSLQTARLYEAMCASRTWPADQWRELLADHPLVGRLVTRLIWEALPDGVRFRPAEDGALLGVDDAAVELAPGAAVRLAHRTALSGAEADAWRRHLADYEVSPPFDQLGATAPDVPADAVAIQSPGGRR
;
A
#
# COMPACT_ATOMS: atom_id res chain seq x y z
N MET A 1 2.71 6.34 24.07
CA MET A 1 4.08 6.06 23.59
C MET A 1 5.16 6.64 24.52
N ALA A 2 5.08 7.90 24.98
CA ALA A 2 6.04 8.42 25.96
C ALA A 2 6.05 7.65 27.31
N GLU A 3 4.91 7.12 27.75
CA GLU A 3 4.82 6.28 28.96
C GLU A 3 5.40 4.85 28.79
N LEU A 4 5.54 4.34 27.54
CA LEU A 4 6.13 3.02 27.26
C LEU A 4 7.64 3.07 27.05
N ALA A 5 8.23 4.26 26.87
CA ALA A 5 9.68 4.46 26.76
C ALA A 5 10.38 4.58 28.13
N ASP A 6 9.66 4.33 29.22
CA ASP A 6 10.26 4.29 30.56
C ASP A 6 11.22 3.08 30.65
N PRO A 7 12.50 3.28 31.00
CA PRO A 7 13.46 2.22 31.22
C PRO A 7 12.98 1.14 32.19
N THR A 8 12.15 1.50 33.17
CA THR A 8 11.55 0.54 34.10
C THR A 8 10.56 -0.41 33.42
N ALA A 9 9.80 0.09 32.45
CA ALA A 9 8.87 -0.74 31.66
C ALA A 9 9.64 -1.77 30.81
N VAL A 10 10.76 -1.39 30.19
CA VAL A 10 11.61 -2.30 29.41
C VAL A 10 12.14 -3.42 30.28
N VAL A 11 12.62 -3.13 31.48
CA VAL A 11 13.12 -4.16 32.43
C VAL A 11 12.00 -5.13 32.81
N ALA A 12 10.82 -4.62 33.16
CA ALA A 12 9.66 -5.43 33.51
C ALA A 12 9.20 -6.35 32.35
N LEU A 13 9.20 -5.82 31.12
CA LEU A 13 8.86 -6.58 29.93
C LEU A 13 9.87 -7.70 29.66
N ARG A 14 11.18 -7.43 29.84
CA ARG A 14 12.24 -8.46 29.69
C ARG A 14 12.11 -9.57 30.75
N GLU A 15 11.82 -9.22 31.98
CA GLU A 15 11.58 -10.21 33.06
C GLU A 15 10.34 -11.04 32.80
N ALA A 16 9.24 -10.42 32.35
CA ALA A 16 8.01 -11.12 31.98
C ALA A 16 8.27 -12.08 30.82
N LEU A 17 9.01 -11.64 29.78
CA LEU A 17 9.36 -12.45 28.62
C LEU A 17 10.19 -13.70 29.01
N ALA A 18 11.10 -13.56 29.97
CA ALA A 18 11.95 -14.66 30.44
C ALA A 18 11.13 -15.79 31.14
N ARG A 19 9.97 -15.44 31.71
CA ARG A 19 9.07 -16.38 32.41
C ARG A 19 7.94 -16.91 31.52
N GLU A 20 7.63 -16.22 30.43
CA GLU A 20 6.47 -16.56 29.59
C GLU A 20 6.82 -17.65 28.57
N THR A 21 6.02 -18.70 28.56
CA THR A 21 6.17 -19.85 27.66
C THR A 21 5.00 -19.99 26.67
N SER A 22 3.88 -19.32 26.93
CA SER A 22 2.70 -19.39 26.07
C SER A 22 2.89 -18.50 24.83
N PRO A 23 2.58 -19.00 23.61
CA PRO A 23 2.90 -18.28 22.38
C PRO A 23 2.28 -16.88 22.27
N ARG A 24 1.00 -16.72 22.62
CA ARG A 24 0.29 -15.43 22.49
C ARG A 24 0.79 -14.35 23.46
N PRO A 25 0.87 -14.60 24.78
CA PRO A 25 1.47 -13.60 25.68
C PRO A 25 2.93 -13.30 25.35
N ARG A 26 3.72 -14.31 24.95
CA ARG A 26 5.08 -14.13 24.53
C ARG A 26 5.20 -13.22 23.28
N ALA A 27 4.35 -13.42 22.27
CA ALA A 27 4.30 -12.57 21.09
C ALA A 27 3.94 -11.12 21.44
N ALA A 28 2.96 -10.92 22.32
CA ALA A 28 2.58 -9.59 22.78
C ALA A 28 3.70 -8.88 23.55
N LEU A 29 4.44 -9.60 24.40
CA LEU A 29 5.61 -9.07 25.14
C LEU A 29 6.75 -8.69 24.18
N LEU A 30 7.05 -9.53 23.17
CA LEU A 30 8.06 -9.25 22.16
C LEU A 30 7.67 -8.03 21.32
N GLY A 31 6.41 -7.94 20.89
CA GLY A 31 5.91 -6.77 20.15
C GLY A 31 5.97 -5.48 20.99
N ALA A 32 5.65 -5.55 22.28
CA ALA A 32 5.79 -4.42 23.19
C ALA A 32 7.27 -4.02 23.38
N LEU A 33 8.17 -4.98 23.50
CA LEU A 33 9.60 -4.70 23.57
C LEU A 33 10.13 -4.09 22.28
N ALA A 34 9.74 -4.58 21.13
CA ALA A 34 10.13 -4.02 19.83
C ALA A 34 9.71 -2.55 19.68
N ALA A 35 8.57 -2.18 20.26
CA ALA A 35 8.07 -0.82 20.24
C ALA A 35 8.82 0.15 21.20
N CYS A 36 9.54 -0.39 22.20
CA CYS A 36 10.16 0.39 23.27
C CYS A 36 11.69 0.31 23.29
N ASP A 37 12.29 -0.66 22.64
CA ASP A 37 13.71 -0.97 22.74
C ASP A 37 14.27 -1.39 21.37
N GLU A 38 15.07 -0.54 20.76
CA GLU A 38 15.75 -0.79 19.48
C GLU A 38 16.65 -2.04 19.53
N ARG A 39 17.05 -2.47 20.74
CA ARG A 39 17.85 -3.69 20.96
C ARG A 39 17.02 -4.94 21.19
N ALA A 40 15.70 -4.87 21.04
CA ALA A 40 14.83 -6.03 21.25
C ALA A 40 15.23 -7.24 20.38
N ALA A 41 15.75 -7.00 19.18
CA ALA A 41 16.28 -8.03 18.29
C ALA A 41 17.48 -8.78 18.88
N GLU A 42 18.31 -8.13 19.71
CA GLU A 42 19.47 -8.77 20.36
C GLU A 42 19.05 -9.85 21.38
N LEU A 43 17.82 -9.76 21.90
CA LEU A 43 17.26 -10.74 22.85
C LEU A 43 16.90 -12.08 22.16
N ILE A 44 16.92 -12.13 20.84
CA ILE A 44 16.52 -13.27 20.04
C ILE A 44 17.65 -13.70 19.10
N PRO A 45 18.77 -14.22 19.66
CA PRO A 45 19.85 -14.72 18.82
C PRO A 45 19.41 -15.98 18.04
N PRO A 46 20.01 -16.30 16.89
CA PRO A 46 19.69 -17.47 16.06
C PRO A 46 19.60 -18.78 16.88
N ARG A 47 20.52 -19.01 17.79
CA ARG A 47 20.51 -20.18 18.68
C ARG A 47 19.27 -20.29 19.56
N ALA A 48 18.70 -19.15 19.99
CA ALA A 48 17.45 -19.15 20.78
C ALA A 48 16.26 -19.56 19.92
N LEU A 49 16.23 -19.13 18.66
CA LEU A 49 15.20 -19.50 17.67
C LEU A 49 15.31 -21.00 17.29
N GLU A 50 16.50 -21.51 17.11
CA GLU A 50 16.74 -22.95 16.91
C GLU A 50 16.25 -23.80 18.07
N ALA A 51 16.61 -23.41 19.30
CA ALA A 51 16.13 -24.09 20.50
C ALA A 51 14.60 -24.00 20.70
N GLU A 52 14.01 -22.89 20.29
CA GLU A 52 12.56 -22.73 20.29
C GLU A 52 11.90 -23.66 19.27
N ALA A 53 12.43 -23.73 18.06
CA ALA A 53 11.95 -24.63 17.01
C ALA A 53 12.04 -26.09 17.42
N GLU A 54 13.14 -26.51 18.02
CA GLU A 54 13.33 -27.87 18.51
C GLU A 54 12.27 -28.25 19.57
N ARG A 55 12.01 -27.34 20.51
CA ARG A 55 10.95 -27.55 21.51
C ARG A 55 9.55 -27.56 20.91
N GLY A 56 9.28 -26.62 19.99
CA GLY A 56 7.99 -26.41 19.37
C GLY A 56 7.54 -27.54 18.47
N LEU A 57 8.46 -28.12 17.72
CA LEU A 57 8.22 -29.21 16.77
C LEU A 57 8.13 -30.60 17.42
N LYS A 58 8.40 -30.73 18.73
CA LYS A 58 8.10 -31.98 19.48
C LYS A 58 6.60 -32.32 19.46
N ARG A 59 5.73 -31.32 19.25
CA ARG A 59 4.29 -31.52 19.10
C ARG A 59 3.93 -31.58 17.62
N ARG A 60 3.04 -32.49 17.27
CA ARG A 60 2.53 -32.62 15.89
C ARG A 60 1.99 -31.28 15.40
N PRO A 61 2.30 -30.88 14.15
CA PRO A 61 1.72 -29.71 13.53
C PRO A 61 0.20 -29.77 13.50
N PRO A 62 -0.52 -28.64 13.52
CA PRO A 62 -1.96 -28.58 13.40
C PRO A 62 -2.44 -29.25 12.10
N ALA A 63 -3.53 -30.01 12.18
CA ALA A 63 -4.10 -30.66 11.00
C ALA A 63 -4.60 -29.65 9.94
N SER A 64 -4.92 -28.42 10.36
CA SER A 64 -5.27 -27.33 9.45
C SER A 64 -4.17 -26.99 8.46
N LEU A 65 -2.90 -27.23 8.81
CA LEU A 65 -1.75 -26.97 7.96
C LEU A 65 -1.39 -28.13 7.00
N ALA A 66 -2.22 -29.18 6.91
CA ALA A 66 -1.92 -30.33 6.03
C ALA A 66 -1.80 -29.96 4.53
N TRP A 67 -2.39 -28.85 4.14
CA TRP A 67 -2.29 -28.31 2.76
C TRP A 67 -0.98 -27.56 2.48
N PHE A 68 -0.28 -27.09 3.54
CA PHE A 68 0.92 -26.29 3.38
C PHE A 68 2.13 -27.19 3.21
N ASP A 69 2.77 -27.12 2.06
CA ASP A 69 3.99 -27.87 1.76
C ASP A 69 5.21 -27.22 2.45
N ALA A 70 5.55 -27.75 3.62
CA ALA A 70 6.71 -27.27 4.39
C ALA A 70 8.06 -27.70 3.76
N ASP A 71 8.08 -28.62 2.83
CA ASP A 71 9.29 -29.05 2.12
C ASP A 71 9.61 -28.14 0.93
N ALA A 72 8.61 -27.39 0.44
CA ALA A 72 8.78 -26.37 -0.59
C ALA A 72 9.26 -25.00 -0.07
N LEU A 73 9.45 -24.85 1.24
CA LEU A 73 9.97 -23.61 1.84
C LEU A 73 11.35 -23.26 1.26
N PRO A 74 11.64 -21.97 0.97
CA PRO A 74 12.93 -21.56 0.44
C PRO A 74 14.06 -21.82 1.47
N ALA A 75 15.24 -22.12 0.97
CA ALA A 75 16.45 -22.12 1.79
C ALA A 75 16.81 -20.68 2.16
N LEU A 76 16.97 -20.41 3.46
CA LEU A 76 17.17 -19.06 3.99
C LEU A 76 18.55 -18.94 4.66
N ARG A 77 19.01 -17.70 4.79
CA ARG A 77 20.22 -17.32 5.50
C ARG A 77 19.89 -16.34 6.62
N TRP A 78 20.64 -16.45 7.70
CA TRP A 78 20.70 -15.40 8.71
C TRP A 78 21.36 -14.13 8.15
N ALA A 79 21.21 -13.01 8.81
CA ALA A 79 21.82 -11.74 8.42
C ALA A 79 23.37 -11.78 8.35
N ASP A 80 24.01 -12.75 9.03
CA ASP A 80 25.46 -13.01 8.95
C ASP A 80 25.86 -13.91 7.77
N GLY A 81 24.91 -14.31 6.92
CA GLY A 81 25.12 -15.16 5.75
C GLY A 81 25.11 -16.67 6.04
N THR A 82 25.03 -17.09 7.30
CA THR A 82 24.97 -18.52 7.66
C THR A 82 23.59 -19.10 7.33
N ALA A 83 23.55 -20.40 6.99
CA ALA A 83 22.29 -21.07 6.63
C ALA A 83 21.35 -21.21 7.84
N VAL A 84 20.08 -20.97 7.62
CA VAL A 84 19.01 -21.21 8.61
C VAL A 84 18.65 -22.69 8.61
N ASP A 85 18.56 -23.30 9.79
CA ASP A 85 18.02 -24.67 9.92
C ASP A 85 16.55 -24.67 9.43
N PRO A 86 16.17 -25.49 8.44
CA PRO A 86 14.79 -25.57 7.94
C PRO A 86 13.73 -25.81 9.03
N ARG A 87 14.14 -26.43 10.16
CA ARG A 87 13.24 -26.62 11.31
C ARG A 87 12.76 -25.29 11.91
N VAL A 88 13.59 -24.25 11.87
CA VAL A 88 13.24 -22.91 12.38
C VAL A 88 12.08 -22.35 11.57
N VAL A 89 12.19 -22.39 10.24
CA VAL A 89 11.16 -21.86 9.35
C VAL A 89 9.84 -22.65 9.46
N ARG A 90 9.96 -23.98 9.50
CA ARG A 90 8.79 -24.86 9.75
C ARG A 90 8.10 -24.54 11.10
N TRP A 91 8.90 -24.26 12.12
CA TRP A 91 8.36 -23.85 13.41
C TRP A 91 7.64 -22.50 13.31
N TRP A 92 8.19 -21.54 12.60
CA TRP A 92 7.54 -20.23 12.42
C TRP A 92 6.19 -20.35 11.71
N VAL A 93 6.05 -21.19 10.72
CA VAL A 93 4.75 -21.51 10.09
C VAL A 93 3.76 -22.07 11.11
N VAL A 94 4.16 -23.06 11.91
CA VAL A 94 3.33 -23.65 12.98
C VAL A 94 2.98 -22.61 14.04
N LEU A 95 3.93 -21.77 14.43
CA LEU A 95 3.72 -20.73 15.44
C LEU A 95 2.77 -19.64 14.93
N ALA A 96 2.94 -19.19 13.70
CA ALA A 96 2.06 -18.24 13.04
C ALA A 96 0.62 -18.76 12.98
N ASP A 97 0.43 -20.03 12.60
CA ASP A 97 -0.88 -20.66 12.63
C ASP A 97 -1.48 -20.67 14.04
N ARG A 98 -0.72 -21.04 15.07
CA ARG A 98 -1.20 -21.06 16.45
C ARG A 98 -1.62 -19.69 16.99
N LEU A 99 -0.97 -18.62 16.55
CA LEU A 99 -1.31 -17.25 16.93
C LEU A 99 -2.63 -16.80 16.30
N LYS A 100 -2.96 -17.28 15.09
CA LYS A 100 -4.17 -16.90 14.34
C LYS A 100 -4.30 -15.38 14.09
N ASP A 101 -3.19 -14.67 14.17
CA ASP A 101 -3.13 -13.22 14.00
C ASP A 101 -2.27 -12.85 12.79
N PRO A 102 -2.83 -12.21 11.74
CA PRO A 102 -2.10 -11.79 10.57
C PRO A 102 -1.02 -10.74 10.83
N SER A 103 -1.07 -10.01 11.95
CA SER A 103 -0.04 -9.05 12.34
C SER A 103 1.13 -9.70 13.08
N GLY A 104 0.93 -10.92 13.61
CA GLY A 104 1.92 -11.61 14.43
C GLY A 104 2.31 -10.89 15.71
N HIS A 105 1.53 -9.88 16.14
CA HIS A 105 1.78 -9.03 17.31
C HIS A 105 3.18 -8.37 17.32
N GLY A 106 3.80 -8.13 16.17
CA GLY A 106 5.15 -7.59 16.06
C GLY A 106 6.28 -8.61 16.31
N MET A 107 5.96 -9.83 16.73
CA MET A 107 6.97 -10.86 17.01
C MET A 107 7.69 -11.31 15.73
N PHE A 108 6.93 -11.55 14.65
CA PHE A 108 7.54 -11.99 13.38
C PHE A 108 8.39 -10.90 12.72
N GLU A 109 8.11 -9.65 12.99
CA GLU A 109 9.00 -8.54 12.62
C GLU A 109 10.40 -8.77 13.17
N LEU A 110 10.52 -9.01 14.48
CA LEU A 110 11.79 -9.30 15.14
C LEU A 110 12.46 -10.60 14.66
N TYR A 111 11.68 -11.64 14.38
CA TYR A 111 12.20 -12.93 13.92
C TYR A 111 12.77 -12.80 12.49
N LEU A 112 12.03 -12.15 11.60
CA LEU A 112 12.44 -11.98 10.22
C LEU A 112 13.60 -10.98 10.06
N ASP A 113 13.74 -10.01 10.97
CA ASP A 113 14.91 -9.11 11.02
C ASP A 113 16.22 -9.83 11.33
N ARG A 114 16.17 -11.09 11.75
CA ARG A 114 17.36 -11.93 11.91
C ARG A 114 17.83 -12.57 10.61
N LEU A 115 16.98 -12.59 9.58
CA LEU A 115 17.29 -13.13 8.26
C LEU A 115 18.04 -12.11 7.40
N ASP A 116 18.67 -12.60 6.34
CA ASP A 116 19.00 -11.78 5.19
C ASP A 116 17.72 -11.14 4.63
N ALA A 117 17.75 -9.85 4.27
CA ALA A 117 16.57 -9.11 3.89
C ALA A 117 15.87 -9.69 2.64
N ALA A 118 16.64 -10.16 1.65
CA ALA A 118 16.10 -10.77 0.45
C ALA A 118 15.45 -12.13 0.76
N ASP A 119 16.05 -12.90 1.67
CA ASP A 119 15.53 -14.19 2.09
C ASP A 119 14.26 -14.03 2.94
N ALA A 120 14.17 -12.99 3.78
CA ALA A 120 12.97 -12.65 4.53
C ALA A 120 11.80 -12.26 3.58
N ALA A 121 12.08 -11.46 2.55
CA ALA A 121 11.11 -11.11 1.53
C ALA A 121 10.66 -12.33 0.72
N ALA A 122 11.59 -13.21 0.33
CA ALA A 122 11.29 -14.44 -0.41
C ALA A 122 10.38 -15.39 0.39
N LEU A 123 10.62 -15.52 1.71
CA LEU A 123 9.75 -16.29 2.60
C LEU A 123 8.32 -15.72 2.61
N GLY A 124 8.18 -14.40 2.78
CA GLY A 124 6.88 -13.72 2.76
C GLY A 124 6.14 -13.96 1.45
N SER A 125 6.82 -13.81 0.31
CA SER A 125 6.26 -14.04 -1.03
C SER A 125 5.82 -15.50 -1.23
N HIS A 126 6.60 -16.46 -0.73
CA HIS A 126 6.27 -17.88 -0.79
C HIS A 126 4.99 -18.18 0.01
N VAL A 127 4.95 -17.72 1.27
CA VAL A 127 3.81 -17.97 2.17
C VAL A 127 2.53 -17.33 1.64
N LEU A 128 2.60 -16.08 1.15
CA LEU A 128 1.44 -15.39 0.60
C LEU A 128 0.88 -16.12 -0.63
N ARG A 129 1.74 -16.52 -1.55
CA ARG A 129 1.33 -17.28 -2.74
C ARG A 129 0.67 -18.61 -2.37
N ALA A 130 1.25 -19.35 -1.43
CA ALA A 130 0.69 -20.61 -0.95
C ALA A 130 -0.69 -20.39 -0.30
N TRP A 131 -0.83 -19.34 0.55
CA TRP A 131 -2.07 -19.01 1.22
C TRP A 131 -3.17 -18.61 0.23
N ILE A 132 -2.86 -17.75 -0.77
CA ILE A 132 -3.81 -17.34 -1.81
C ILE A 132 -4.18 -18.55 -2.70
N ALA A 133 -3.21 -19.38 -3.07
CA ALA A 133 -3.47 -20.57 -3.87
C ALA A 133 -4.43 -21.52 -3.16
N GLN A 134 -4.26 -21.76 -1.85
CA GLN A 134 -5.16 -22.57 -1.04
C GLN A 134 -6.56 -21.95 -0.98
N ASP A 135 -6.65 -20.64 -0.73
CA ASP A 135 -7.95 -19.97 -0.59
C ASP A 135 -8.73 -19.86 -1.90
N THR A 136 -8.04 -19.95 -3.03
CA THR A 136 -8.61 -19.84 -4.38
C THR A 136 -8.62 -21.17 -5.15
N ILE A 137 -8.52 -22.30 -4.45
CA ILE A 137 -8.68 -23.64 -5.07
C ILE A 137 -10.05 -23.71 -5.72
N ARG A 138 -10.07 -24.09 -6.99
CA ARG A 138 -11.32 -24.36 -7.74
C ARG A 138 -11.74 -25.81 -7.60
N PRO A 139 -13.04 -26.10 -7.73
CA PRO A 139 -13.51 -27.47 -7.81
C PRO A 139 -12.88 -28.18 -9.00
N PRO A 140 -12.62 -29.49 -8.90
CA PRO A 140 -12.21 -30.29 -10.06
C PRO A 140 -13.18 -30.11 -11.23
N GLU A 141 -12.65 -30.15 -12.46
CA GLU A 141 -13.46 -29.94 -13.65
C GLU A 141 -14.56 -30.99 -13.80
N GLU A 142 -14.24 -32.25 -13.48
CA GLU A 142 -15.19 -33.36 -13.50
C GLU A 142 -16.36 -33.14 -12.53
N GLU A 143 -16.07 -32.71 -11.30
CA GLU A 143 -17.08 -32.35 -10.30
C GLU A 143 -17.96 -31.21 -10.79
N SER A 144 -17.34 -30.16 -11.35
CA SER A 144 -18.04 -29.02 -11.92
C SER A 144 -18.97 -29.41 -13.07
N ARG A 145 -18.56 -30.33 -13.92
CA ARG A 145 -19.38 -30.88 -15.02
C ARG A 145 -20.55 -31.68 -14.49
N ALA A 146 -20.31 -32.62 -13.57
CA ALA A 146 -21.36 -33.43 -12.97
C ALA A 146 -22.42 -32.56 -12.26
N HIS A 147 -21.97 -31.57 -11.46
CA HIS A 147 -22.86 -30.62 -10.85
C HIS A 147 -23.68 -29.80 -11.87
N ALA A 148 -23.02 -29.36 -12.94
CA ALA A 148 -23.64 -28.55 -13.99
C ALA A 148 -24.75 -29.31 -14.73
N GLU A 149 -24.56 -30.60 -15.02
CA GLU A 149 -25.59 -31.43 -15.66
C GLU A 149 -26.82 -31.56 -14.78
N LEU A 150 -26.62 -31.84 -13.47
CA LEU A 150 -27.71 -31.99 -12.52
C LEU A 150 -28.49 -30.69 -12.34
N GLU A 151 -27.78 -29.61 -12.08
CA GLU A 151 -28.40 -28.32 -11.80
C GLU A 151 -28.96 -27.64 -13.07
N GLY A 152 -28.31 -27.86 -14.21
CA GLY A 152 -28.80 -27.42 -15.52
C GLY A 152 -30.14 -28.05 -15.87
N ARG A 153 -30.29 -29.37 -15.66
CA ARG A 153 -31.57 -30.07 -15.82
C ARG A 153 -32.64 -29.54 -14.87
N ARG A 154 -32.31 -29.40 -13.59
CA ARG A 154 -33.25 -28.83 -12.59
C ARG A 154 -33.77 -27.46 -12.99
N ASN A 155 -32.88 -26.59 -13.47
CA ASN A 155 -33.24 -25.21 -13.83
C ASN A 155 -34.08 -25.21 -15.13
N HIS A 156 -33.76 -26.05 -16.11
CA HIS A 156 -34.56 -26.24 -17.31
C HIS A 156 -35.97 -26.73 -16.96
N ASP A 157 -36.09 -27.80 -16.17
CA ASP A 157 -37.38 -28.38 -15.75
C ASP A 157 -38.19 -27.37 -14.91
N ARG A 158 -37.52 -26.56 -14.12
CA ARG A 158 -38.20 -25.46 -13.37
C ARG A 158 -38.79 -24.45 -14.34
N ALA A 159 -38.03 -24.00 -15.34
CA ALA A 159 -38.51 -23.04 -16.34
C ALA A 159 -39.73 -23.58 -17.12
N GLN A 160 -39.75 -24.89 -17.44
CA GLN A 160 -40.89 -25.53 -18.08
C GLN A 160 -42.13 -25.57 -17.17
N ARG A 161 -41.95 -25.90 -15.89
CA ARG A 161 -43.07 -25.86 -14.91
C ARG A 161 -43.59 -24.44 -14.67
N ASP A 162 -42.70 -23.45 -14.63
CA ASP A 162 -43.10 -22.07 -14.45
C ASP A 162 -43.89 -21.52 -15.63
N LEU A 163 -43.52 -21.93 -16.87
CA LEU A 163 -44.33 -21.65 -18.06
C LEU A 163 -45.75 -22.25 -17.93
N ALA A 164 -45.82 -23.55 -17.55
CA ALA A 164 -47.11 -24.22 -17.39
C ALA A 164 -48.05 -23.50 -16.37
N ARG A 165 -47.50 -22.91 -15.34
CA ARG A 165 -48.23 -22.14 -14.32
C ARG A 165 -48.57 -20.71 -14.76
N ALA A 166 -47.78 -20.14 -15.67
CA ALA A 166 -47.92 -18.76 -16.12
C ALA A 166 -48.92 -18.60 -17.29
N ILE A 167 -49.37 -19.68 -17.92
CA ILE A 167 -50.32 -19.64 -19.05
C ILE A 167 -51.59 -18.90 -18.61
N GLY A 168 -51.96 -17.88 -19.41
CA GLY A 168 -53.09 -17.03 -19.14
C GLY A 168 -52.88 -15.95 -18.10
N THR A 169 -51.67 -15.73 -17.63
CA THR A 169 -51.27 -14.63 -16.71
C THR A 169 -50.44 -13.57 -17.41
N GLU A 170 -50.29 -12.39 -16.80
CA GLU A 170 -49.40 -11.32 -17.30
C GLU A 170 -47.93 -11.74 -17.38
N GLN A 171 -47.55 -12.86 -16.75
CA GLN A 171 -46.18 -13.37 -16.73
C GLN A 171 -45.86 -14.39 -17.83
N GLU A 172 -46.86 -14.77 -18.65
CA GLU A 172 -46.74 -15.82 -19.67
C GLU A 172 -45.59 -15.53 -20.65
N ASP A 173 -45.49 -14.33 -21.18
CA ASP A 173 -44.43 -13.99 -22.15
C ASP A 173 -43.01 -14.05 -21.55
N CYS A 174 -42.87 -13.71 -20.28
CA CYS A 174 -41.57 -13.83 -19.58
C CYS A 174 -41.23 -15.32 -19.35
N ALA A 175 -42.17 -16.11 -18.87
CA ALA A 175 -42.01 -17.52 -18.63
C ALA A 175 -41.71 -18.29 -19.94
N ARG A 176 -42.36 -17.92 -21.04
CA ARG A 176 -42.15 -18.49 -22.38
C ARG A 176 -40.71 -18.24 -22.85
N ARG A 177 -40.20 -17.02 -22.71
CA ARG A 177 -38.79 -16.71 -23.03
C ARG A 177 -37.80 -17.51 -22.19
N GLN A 178 -38.07 -17.72 -20.90
CA GLN A 178 -37.21 -18.50 -20.02
C GLN A 178 -37.26 -19.99 -20.37
N ALA A 179 -38.43 -20.55 -20.65
CA ALA A 179 -38.61 -21.93 -21.05
C ALA A 179 -38.04 -22.25 -22.45
N ALA A 180 -37.92 -21.24 -23.31
CA ALA A 180 -37.28 -21.36 -24.63
C ALA A 180 -35.76 -21.47 -24.55
N VAL A 181 -35.13 -21.23 -23.41
CA VAL A 181 -33.68 -21.39 -23.23
C VAL A 181 -33.33 -22.89 -23.28
N PRO A 182 -32.46 -23.33 -24.22
CA PRO A 182 -32.13 -24.72 -24.35
C PRO A 182 -31.38 -25.26 -23.12
N LEU A 183 -31.53 -26.56 -22.84
CA LEU A 183 -30.90 -27.25 -21.73
C LEU A 183 -29.38 -27.01 -21.69
N SER A 184 -28.72 -27.05 -22.86
CA SER A 184 -27.27 -26.79 -22.97
C SER A 184 -26.84 -25.44 -22.37
N ARG A 185 -27.67 -24.41 -22.51
CA ARG A 185 -27.39 -23.09 -21.92
C ARG A 185 -27.55 -23.09 -20.41
N HIS A 186 -28.51 -23.81 -19.86
CA HIS A 186 -28.66 -24.00 -18.43
C HIS A 186 -27.45 -24.76 -17.84
N VAL A 187 -26.99 -25.83 -18.50
CA VAL A 187 -25.82 -26.62 -18.13
C VAL A 187 -24.56 -25.75 -18.19
N GLU A 188 -24.33 -25.02 -19.30
CA GLU A 188 -23.18 -24.13 -19.44
C GLU A 188 -23.15 -23.03 -18.36
N ARG A 189 -24.30 -22.45 -18.03
CA ARG A 189 -24.43 -21.45 -16.97
C ARG A 189 -24.12 -22.04 -15.60
N ALA A 190 -24.64 -23.21 -15.30
CA ALA A 190 -24.39 -23.93 -14.04
C ALA A 190 -22.91 -24.35 -13.93
N TYR A 191 -22.28 -24.81 -15.03
CA TYR A 191 -20.86 -25.10 -15.07
C TYR A 191 -20.01 -23.89 -14.73
N ARG A 192 -20.22 -22.76 -15.45
CA ARG A 192 -19.47 -21.53 -15.20
C ARG A 192 -19.66 -21.05 -13.77
N TYR A 193 -20.84 -21.19 -13.22
CA TYR A 193 -21.11 -20.82 -11.84
C TYR A 193 -20.32 -21.70 -10.87
N HIS A 194 -20.45 -23.03 -10.96
CA HIS A 194 -19.81 -23.97 -10.04
C HIS A 194 -18.28 -23.95 -10.15
N HIS A 195 -17.75 -23.92 -11.38
CA HIS A 195 -16.30 -23.91 -11.63
C HIS A 195 -15.61 -22.60 -11.18
N GLN A 196 -16.38 -21.55 -10.93
CA GLN A 196 -15.87 -20.29 -10.36
C GLN A 196 -15.95 -20.24 -8.85
N LEU A 197 -16.57 -21.22 -8.18
CA LEU A 197 -16.55 -21.31 -6.73
C LEU A 197 -15.14 -21.63 -6.23
N PHE A 198 -14.82 -21.09 -5.05
CA PHE A 198 -13.60 -21.44 -4.33
C PHE A 198 -13.98 -22.20 -3.06
N PRO A 199 -14.07 -23.58 -3.12
CA PRO A 199 -14.44 -24.39 -1.96
C PRO A 199 -13.33 -24.41 -0.90
N GLY A 200 -12.10 -24.09 -1.27
CA GLY A 200 -11.00 -23.93 -0.35
C GLY A 200 -11.18 -22.67 0.52
N SER A 201 -10.64 -22.69 1.72
CA SER A 201 -10.56 -21.51 2.58
C SER A 201 -9.33 -21.62 3.47
N ALA A 202 -8.43 -20.64 3.31
CA ALA A 202 -7.24 -20.51 4.14
C ALA A 202 -7.46 -19.60 5.37
N ILE A 203 -8.71 -19.15 5.63
CA ILE A 203 -9.00 -18.23 6.74
C ILE A 203 -8.70 -18.81 8.12
N ALA A 204 -8.81 -20.13 8.27
CA ALA A 204 -8.43 -20.80 9.52
C ALA A 204 -6.95 -20.61 9.84
N ASP A 205 -6.12 -20.44 8.82
CA ASP A 205 -4.66 -20.33 8.89
C ASP A 205 -4.18 -18.92 8.54
N LYS A 206 -5.03 -17.91 8.77
CA LYS A 206 -4.72 -16.48 8.53
C LYS A 206 -3.49 -15.98 9.27
N GLY A 207 -3.09 -16.64 10.34
CA GLY A 207 -1.87 -16.31 11.09
C GLY A 207 -0.61 -16.42 10.25
N LEU A 208 -0.59 -17.27 9.20
CA LEU A 208 0.54 -17.39 8.28
C LEU A 208 0.90 -16.06 7.62
N LEU A 209 -0.09 -15.19 7.41
CA LEU A 209 0.10 -13.86 6.83
C LEU A 209 1.03 -12.97 7.66
N ALA A 210 1.27 -13.28 8.95
CA ALA A 210 2.26 -12.60 9.77
C ALA A 210 3.70 -12.75 9.24
N LEU A 211 3.98 -13.81 8.46
CA LEU A 211 5.28 -14.00 7.82
C LEU A 211 5.52 -13.08 6.60
N THR A 212 4.51 -12.31 6.18
CA THR A 212 4.65 -11.35 5.07
C THR A 212 5.14 -9.97 5.52
N VAL A 213 5.40 -9.77 6.80
CA VAL A 213 5.75 -8.45 7.37
C VAL A 213 7.04 -7.86 6.79
N ARG A 214 7.96 -8.68 6.31
CA ARG A 214 9.22 -8.26 5.63
C ARG A 214 9.22 -8.53 4.12
N MET A 215 8.07 -8.87 3.55
CA MET A 215 7.89 -9.00 2.11
C MET A 215 8.00 -7.62 1.45
N ASP A 216 8.39 -7.59 0.17
CA ASP A 216 8.28 -6.38 -0.65
C ASP A 216 6.84 -5.84 -0.65
N GLY A 217 6.67 -4.59 -0.23
CA GLY A 217 5.35 -4.01 -0.02
C GLY A 217 4.57 -3.75 -1.31
N ALA A 218 5.26 -3.49 -2.42
CA ALA A 218 4.63 -3.33 -3.72
C ALA A 218 4.13 -4.68 -4.25
N GLU A 219 4.90 -5.76 -4.03
CA GLU A 219 4.48 -7.13 -4.34
C GLU A 219 3.27 -7.53 -3.50
N LEU A 220 3.31 -7.28 -2.19
CA LEU A 220 2.19 -7.55 -1.29
C LEU A 220 0.92 -6.80 -1.72
N ALA A 221 1.02 -5.51 -1.96
CA ALA A 221 -0.11 -4.69 -2.41
C ALA A 221 -0.68 -5.16 -3.75
N ARG A 222 0.17 -5.61 -4.67
CA ARG A 222 -0.25 -6.17 -5.95
C ARG A 222 -1.00 -7.48 -5.75
N ALA A 223 -0.43 -8.40 -4.99
CA ALA A 223 -1.05 -9.71 -4.72
C ALA A 223 -2.43 -9.56 -4.04
N VAL A 224 -2.59 -8.61 -3.12
CA VAL A 224 -3.88 -8.33 -2.47
C VAL A 224 -4.89 -7.75 -3.47
N ARG A 225 -4.49 -6.83 -4.36
CA ARG A 225 -5.36 -6.32 -5.43
C ARG A 225 -5.82 -7.41 -6.39
N ASP A 226 -4.90 -8.29 -6.80
CA ASP A 226 -5.20 -9.39 -7.71
C ASP A 226 -6.13 -10.42 -7.06
N TYR A 227 -5.92 -10.71 -5.78
CA TYR A 227 -6.83 -11.54 -4.97
C TYR A 227 -8.23 -10.90 -4.90
N GLU A 228 -8.34 -9.62 -4.58
CA GLU A 228 -9.62 -8.91 -4.54
C GLU A 228 -10.33 -8.95 -5.88
N ALA A 229 -9.61 -8.67 -6.99
CA ALA A 229 -10.17 -8.72 -8.34
C ALA A 229 -10.68 -10.14 -8.71
N THR A 230 -9.99 -11.19 -8.25
CA THR A 230 -10.38 -12.59 -8.48
C THR A 230 -11.65 -12.93 -7.70
N CYS A 231 -11.77 -12.45 -6.46
CA CYS A 231 -12.88 -12.75 -5.57
C CYS A 231 -14.08 -11.79 -5.70
N TRP A 232 -13.95 -10.71 -6.47
CA TRP A 232 -14.95 -9.64 -6.62
C TRP A 232 -16.38 -10.13 -6.94
N ARG A 233 -16.52 -11.18 -7.75
CA ARG A 233 -17.82 -11.71 -8.15
C ARG A 233 -18.57 -12.42 -7.02
N TRP A 234 -17.92 -12.69 -5.89
CA TRP A 234 -18.42 -13.47 -4.77
C TRP A 234 -18.67 -12.56 -3.55
N GLN A 235 -19.38 -11.46 -3.77
CA GLN A 235 -19.69 -10.47 -2.74
C GLN A 235 -20.13 -11.12 -1.42
N GLY A 236 -19.28 -11.04 -0.40
CA GLY A 236 -19.54 -11.50 0.96
C GLY A 236 -18.83 -12.79 1.38
N GLY A 237 -18.42 -13.66 0.47
CA GLY A 237 -17.78 -14.94 0.81
C GLY A 237 -16.35 -14.81 1.34
N HIS A 238 -15.57 -13.82 0.86
CA HIS A 238 -14.15 -13.63 1.21
C HIS A 238 -13.88 -12.42 2.11
N ARG A 239 -14.87 -11.96 2.85
CA ARG A 239 -14.74 -10.79 3.74
C ARG A 239 -13.69 -10.97 4.83
N ALA A 240 -13.65 -12.15 5.44
CA ALA A 240 -12.71 -12.46 6.51
C ALA A 240 -11.27 -12.54 6.00
N GLN A 241 -11.09 -13.10 4.81
CA GLN A 241 -9.82 -13.18 4.12
C GLN A 241 -9.29 -11.79 3.75
N LEU A 242 -10.13 -10.95 3.15
CA LEU A 242 -9.76 -9.55 2.84
C LEU A 242 -9.40 -8.79 4.12
N ALA A 243 -10.15 -8.95 5.21
CA ALA A 243 -9.80 -8.33 6.49
C ALA A 243 -8.44 -8.80 7.02
N ALA A 244 -8.11 -10.09 6.86
CA ALA A 244 -6.80 -10.64 7.24
C ALA A 244 -5.68 -10.06 6.36
N LEU A 245 -5.90 -9.93 5.04
CA LEU A 245 -4.95 -9.31 4.11
C LEU A 245 -4.77 -7.81 4.40
N MET A 246 -5.83 -7.06 4.75
CA MET A 246 -5.71 -5.68 5.22
C MET A 246 -4.83 -5.58 6.47
N THR A 247 -4.95 -6.54 7.40
CA THR A 247 -4.08 -6.59 8.59
C THR A 247 -2.61 -6.86 8.22
N ALA A 248 -2.36 -7.75 7.26
CA ALA A 248 -1.00 -7.99 6.75
C ALA A 248 -0.39 -6.75 6.08
N LEU A 249 -1.18 -6.00 5.28
CA LEU A 249 -0.75 -4.71 4.70
C LEU A 249 -0.36 -3.70 5.80
N ALA A 250 -1.17 -3.60 6.85
CA ALA A 250 -0.89 -2.69 7.96
C ALA A 250 0.39 -3.10 8.73
N ALA A 251 0.59 -4.40 8.94
CA ALA A 251 1.77 -4.93 9.62
C ALA A 251 3.05 -4.74 8.80
N ASN A 252 2.98 -4.93 7.48
CA ASN A 252 4.10 -4.69 6.57
C ASN A 252 4.57 -3.23 6.62
N GLY A 253 3.65 -2.28 6.58
CA GLY A 253 3.92 -0.86 6.77
C GLY A 253 4.70 -0.17 5.64
N HIS A 254 4.97 -0.85 4.51
CA HIS A 254 5.57 -0.22 3.33
C HIS A 254 4.61 0.80 2.72
N PRO A 255 5.10 1.93 2.14
CA PRO A 255 4.25 2.96 1.54
C PRO A 255 3.18 2.43 0.59
N ASP A 256 3.51 1.50 -0.31
CA ASP A 256 2.55 0.92 -1.26
C ASP A 256 1.48 0.05 -0.59
N ALA A 257 1.86 -0.71 0.44
CA ALA A 257 0.93 -1.48 1.25
C ALA A 257 -0.04 -0.57 2.01
N LEU A 258 0.48 0.50 2.63
CA LEU A 258 -0.33 1.50 3.33
C LEU A 258 -1.21 2.32 2.37
N ALA A 259 -0.74 2.63 1.17
CA ALA A 259 -1.53 3.31 0.14
C ALA A 259 -2.74 2.48 -0.29
N LEU A 260 -2.58 1.15 -0.45
CA LEU A 260 -3.70 0.26 -0.74
C LEU A 260 -4.69 0.22 0.44
N LEU A 261 -4.20 0.12 1.66
CA LEU A 261 -5.02 0.16 2.87
C LEU A 261 -5.82 1.48 2.97
N GLN A 262 -5.19 2.61 2.65
CA GLN A 262 -5.85 3.92 2.59
C GLN A 262 -6.93 3.97 1.52
N SER A 263 -6.65 3.43 0.32
CA SER A 263 -7.64 3.33 -0.75
C SER A 263 -8.86 2.53 -0.30
N ALA A 264 -8.63 1.41 0.40
CA ALA A 264 -9.70 0.59 0.98
C ALA A 264 -10.50 1.35 2.04
N ALA A 265 -9.83 2.12 2.92
CA ALA A 265 -10.50 2.93 3.94
C ALA A 265 -11.38 4.03 3.34
N ARG A 266 -10.97 4.62 2.21
CA ARG A 266 -11.70 5.71 1.56
C ARG A 266 -12.91 5.24 0.73
N GLY A 267 -12.78 4.13 0.02
CA GLY A 267 -13.74 3.82 -1.04
C GLY A 267 -14.05 2.34 -1.26
N HIS A 268 -13.69 1.43 -0.35
CA HIS A 268 -14.03 0.04 -0.53
C HIS A 268 -15.54 -0.18 -0.52
N THR A 269 -16.06 -0.98 -1.46
CA THR A 269 -17.50 -1.25 -1.60
C THR A 269 -18.13 -1.92 -0.37
N MET A 270 -17.34 -2.76 0.32
CA MET A 270 -17.77 -3.39 1.57
C MET A 270 -17.46 -2.48 2.76
N ARG A 271 -18.49 -1.94 3.43
CA ARG A 271 -18.34 -1.08 4.62
C ARG A 271 -17.54 -1.72 5.76
N SER A 272 -17.60 -3.04 5.90
CA SER A 272 -16.81 -3.74 6.92
C SER A 272 -15.31 -3.64 6.65
N ILE A 273 -14.89 -3.75 5.38
CA ILE A 273 -13.49 -3.61 4.98
C ILE A 273 -13.04 -2.15 5.14
N GLN A 274 -13.88 -1.17 4.75
CA GLN A 274 -13.59 0.25 5.02
C GLN A 274 -13.28 0.50 6.50
N LYS A 275 -14.17 0.02 7.41
CA LYS A 275 -13.99 0.18 8.86
C LYS A 275 -12.71 -0.49 9.36
N THR A 276 -12.44 -1.71 8.88
CA THR A 276 -11.22 -2.44 9.24
C THR A 276 -9.98 -1.66 8.79
N ALA A 277 -9.95 -1.20 7.54
CA ALA A 277 -8.82 -0.44 7.00
C ALA A 277 -8.59 0.88 7.77
N THR A 278 -9.66 1.63 8.08
CA THR A 278 -9.57 2.85 8.89
C THR A 278 -8.97 2.58 10.28
N ALA A 279 -9.48 1.58 10.98
CA ALA A 279 -8.97 1.23 12.31
C ALA A 279 -7.51 0.78 12.30
N LEU A 280 -7.11 0.05 11.25
CA LEU A 280 -5.72 -0.38 11.08
C LEU A 280 -4.78 0.81 10.80
N LEU A 281 -5.21 1.78 9.99
CA LEU A 281 -4.42 3.01 9.74
C LEU A 281 -4.23 3.84 11.01
N GLU A 282 -5.28 3.99 11.81
CA GLU A 282 -5.19 4.65 13.11
C GLU A 282 -4.26 3.89 14.07
N GLN A 283 -4.25 2.57 14.00
CA GLN A 283 -3.35 1.75 14.81
C GLN A 283 -1.89 1.90 14.37
N VAL A 284 -1.61 1.91 13.06
CA VAL A 284 -0.26 2.15 12.51
C VAL A 284 0.24 3.51 12.95
N ALA A 285 -0.58 4.57 12.84
CA ALA A 285 -0.21 5.91 13.26
C ALA A 285 0.15 5.97 14.75
N ARG A 286 -0.70 5.37 15.60
CA ARG A 286 -0.42 5.31 17.05
C ARG A 286 0.85 4.53 17.38
N TRP A 287 1.07 3.40 16.73
CA TRP A 287 2.24 2.55 17.00
C TRP A 287 3.55 3.24 16.65
N ARG A 288 3.56 3.96 15.52
CA ARG A 288 4.74 4.66 15.03
C ARG A 288 4.88 6.08 15.57
N GLY A 289 3.94 6.53 16.39
CA GLY A 289 3.91 7.89 16.93
C GLY A 289 3.71 8.95 15.86
N TRP A 290 3.18 8.58 14.69
CA TRP A 290 2.95 9.51 13.60
C TRP A 290 1.70 10.36 13.85
N SER A 291 1.79 11.62 13.52
CA SER A 291 0.63 12.48 13.34
C SER A 291 -0.18 12.01 12.11
N ALA A 292 -1.41 12.47 12.01
CA ALA A 292 -2.25 12.19 10.82
C ALA A 292 -1.58 12.71 9.53
N ASP A 293 -0.86 13.83 9.62
CA ASP A 293 -0.16 14.42 8.50
C ASP A 293 1.07 13.62 8.09
N GLU A 294 1.87 13.15 9.03
CA GLU A 294 3.03 12.28 8.76
C GLU A 294 2.59 10.96 8.14
N LEU A 295 1.50 10.37 8.65
CA LEU A 295 0.94 9.17 8.04
C LEU A 295 0.51 9.43 6.60
N ALA A 296 -0.13 10.57 6.33
CA ALA A 296 -0.59 10.91 5.01
C ALA A 296 0.56 11.19 4.02
N ASP A 297 1.70 11.76 4.47
CA ASP A 297 2.89 11.95 3.63
C ASP A 297 3.52 10.60 3.25
N ARG A 298 3.65 9.68 4.21
CA ARG A 298 4.19 8.33 3.97
C ARG A 298 3.29 7.46 3.08
N MET A 299 2.03 7.81 2.93
CA MET A 299 1.04 7.07 2.13
C MET A 299 0.77 7.69 0.76
N ILE A 300 1.61 8.59 0.29
CA ILE A 300 1.47 9.15 -1.07
C ILE A 300 1.70 8.00 -2.08
N PRO A 301 0.73 7.71 -2.97
CA PRO A 301 0.88 6.59 -3.90
C PRO A 301 1.88 6.92 -4.99
N THR A 302 2.76 5.96 -5.31
CA THR A 302 3.70 6.09 -6.44
C THR A 302 3.03 5.92 -7.80
N ALA A 303 1.78 5.47 -7.85
CA ALA A 303 1.03 5.11 -9.06
C ALA A 303 1.74 4.04 -9.94
N GLY A 304 2.68 3.29 -9.35
CA GLY A 304 3.49 2.27 -10.02
C GLY A 304 4.71 2.80 -10.76
N PHE A 305 5.06 4.08 -10.57
CA PHE A 305 6.33 4.63 -11.01
C PHE A 305 7.44 4.20 -10.05
N ASP A 306 8.61 3.93 -10.60
CA ASP A 306 9.84 3.66 -9.84
C ASP A 306 10.47 4.97 -9.31
N ASP A 307 11.58 4.85 -8.58
CA ASP A 307 12.28 5.98 -7.98
C ASP A 307 12.84 6.96 -9.05
N ASP A 308 13.09 6.47 -10.28
CA ASP A 308 13.46 7.32 -11.43
C ASP A 308 12.24 8.03 -12.05
N GLY A 309 11.05 7.85 -11.49
CA GLY A 309 9.78 8.36 -12.02
C GLY A 309 9.37 7.70 -13.33
N ALA A 310 9.75 6.45 -13.57
CA ALA A 310 9.43 5.70 -14.77
C ALA A 310 8.47 4.54 -14.48
N LEU A 311 7.43 4.40 -15.32
CA LEU A 311 6.59 3.20 -15.36
C LEU A 311 6.88 2.45 -16.66
N ARG A 312 7.52 1.29 -16.54
CA ARG A 312 7.85 0.44 -17.69
C ARG A 312 6.68 -0.46 -18.05
N LEU A 313 6.22 -0.33 -19.29
CA LEU A 313 5.10 -1.08 -19.86
C LEU A 313 5.64 -2.01 -20.94
N SER A 314 5.59 -3.32 -20.68
CA SER A 314 6.13 -4.34 -21.58
C SER A 314 5.06 -4.85 -22.55
N TYR A 315 5.46 -5.03 -23.80
CA TYR A 315 4.70 -5.64 -24.90
C TYR A 315 5.48 -6.84 -25.46
N GLY A 316 5.78 -7.82 -24.65
CA GLY A 316 6.68 -8.90 -25.08
C GLY A 316 8.08 -8.35 -25.40
N GLY A 317 8.43 -8.20 -26.69
CA GLY A 317 9.74 -7.69 -27.12
C GLY A 317 9.91 -6.17 -27.13
N ARG A 318 8.86 -5.39 -26.82
CA ARG A 318 8.89 -3.92 -26.81
C ARG A 318 8.62 -3.37 -25.43
N THR A 319 9.27 -2.26 -25.09
CA THR A 319 9.03 -1.52 -23.83
C THR A 319 8.62 -0.10 -24.14
N VAL A 320 7.57 0.38 -23.49
CA VAL A 320 7.16 1.78 -23.46
C VAL A 320 7.38 2.31 -22.06
N ILE A 321 7.99 3.48 -21.96
CA ILE A 321 8.25 4.15 -20.68
C ILE A 321 7.23 5.28 -20.53
N ALA A 322 6.48 5.25 -19.44
CA ALA A 322 5.59 6.33 -19.04
C ALA A 322 6.25 7.15 -17.93
N ARG A 323 6.10 8.49 -17.96
CA ARG A 323 6.60 9.41 -16.93
C ARG A 323 5.52 10.41 -16.53
N PRO A 324 5.42 10.80 -15.26
CA PRO A 324 4.48 11.82 -14.82
C PRO A 324 4.95 13.20 -15.26
N THR A 325 4.02 14.11 -15.58
CA THR A 325 4.33 15.52 -15.85
C THR A 325 4.03 16.39 -14.63
N PRO A 326 4.65 17.58 -14.53
CA PRO A 326 4.39 18.51 -13.43
C PRO A 326 2.91 18.93 -13.29
N GLU A 327 2.13 18.90 -14.39
CA GLU A 327 0.71 19.26 -14.43
C GLU A 327 -0.22 18.09 -14.06
N GLY A 328 0.33 16.94 -13.66
CA GLY A 328 -0.45 15.75 -13.29
C GLY A 328 -0.90 14.90 -14.49
N GLY A 329 -0.25 15.08 -15.64
CA GLY A 329 -0.39 14.22 -16.82
C GLY A 329 0.59 13.04 -16.80
N VAL A 330 0.57 12.23 -17.86
CA VAL A 330 1.53 11.14 -18.10
C VAL A 330 1.91 11.15 -19.57
N VAL A 331 3.19 11.34 -19.86
CA VAL A 331 3.79 11.26 -21.19
C VAL A 331 4.38 9.88 -21.43
N LEU A 332 4.50 9.50 -22.70
CA LEU A 332 5.00 8.19 -23.11
C LEU A 332 6.23 8.39 -24.00
N ALA A 333 7.20 7.48 -23.88
CA ALA A 333 8.33 7.36 -24.76
C ALA A 333 8.61 5.89 -25.10
N ASP A 334 9.26 5.62 -26.21
CA ASP A 334 9.82 4.31 -26.49
C ASP A 334 11.11 4.05 -25.68
N ALA A 335 11.71 2.88 -25.87
CA ALA A 335 12.96 2.51 -25.18
C ALA A 335 14.15 3.42 -25.52
N ASP A 336 14.11 4.09 -26.69
CA ASP A 336 15.12 5.03 -27.15
C ASP A 336 14.84 6.47 -26.69
N GLY A 337 13.78 6.71 -25.91
CA GLY A 337 13.38 8.02 -25.40
C GLY A 337 12.55 8.86 -26.38
N ARG A 338 12.15 8.32 -27.55
CA ARG A 338 11.34 9.08 -28.52
C ARG A 338 9.89 9.21 -28.01
N PRO A 339 9.30 10.42 -28.05
CA PRO A 339 7.96 10.64 -27.52
C PRO A 339 6.90 9.87 -28.32
N LEU A 340 5.93 9.31 -27.60
CA LEU A 340 4.79 8.59 -28.15
C LEU A 340 3.49 9.29 -27.75
N LYS A 341 2.57 9.48 -28.71
CA LYS A 341 1.24 10.08 -28.44
C LYS A 341 0.31 9.11 -27.71
N SER A 342 0.46 7.82 -27.94
CA SER A 342 -0.36 6.75 -27.34
C SER A 342 0.41 5.45 -27.29
N LEU A 343 -0.11 4.47 -26.54
CA LEU A 343 0.42 3.11 -26.58
C LEU A 343 0.31 2.56 -28.02
N PRO A 344 1.39 1.98 -28.57
CA PRO A 344 1.36 1.35 -29.88
C PRO A 344 0.35 0.21 -29.94
N ALA A 345 -0.23 -0.06 -31.09
CA ALA A 345 -1.06 -1.24 -31.28
C ALA A 345 -0.23 -2.52 -31.13
N ALA A 346 -0.84 -3.58 -30.57
CA ALA A 346 -0.21 -4.90 -30.49
C ALA A 346 0.10 -5.41 -31.91
N ARG A 347 1.26 -6.04 -32.08
CA ARG A 347 1.69 -6.68 -33.34
C ARG A 347 1.69 -8.20 -33.15
N THR A 348 1.66 -8.94 -34.23
CA THR A 348 1.64 -10.42 -34.22
C THR A 348 2.70 -11.11 -33.32
N PRO A 349 3.94 -10.58 -33.17
CA PRO A 349 4.93 -11.17 -32.26
C PRO A 349 4.74 -10.73 -30.78
N ASP A 350 3.84 -9.76 -30.49
CA ASP A 350 3.59 -9.30 -29.14
C ASP A 350 2.65 -10.28 -28.42
N ASP A 351 2.82 -10.44 -27.12
CA ASP A 351 1.85 -11.12 -26.25
C ASP A 351 0.56 -10.28 -26.16
N PRO A 352 -0.58 -10.77 -26.64
CA PRO A 352 -1.85 -10.04 -26.55
C PRO A 352 -2.25 -9.75 -25.10
N GLY A 353 -1.93 -10.65 -24.16
CA GLY A 353 -2.17 -10.45 -22.73
C GLY A 353 -1.32 -9.30 -22.18
N GLY A 354 -0.07 -9.20 -22.60
CA GLY A 354 0.84 -8.13 -22.20
C GLY A 354 0.39 -6.75 -22.67
N ALA A 355 -0.14 -6.65 -23.89
CA ALA A 355 -0.65 -5.38 -24.43
C ALA A 355 -1.89 -4.88 -23.67
N ASP A 356 -2.82 -5.78 -23.33
CA ASP A 356 -4.00 -5.43 -22.53
C ASP A 356 -3.64 -5.05 -21.09
N ASP A 357 -2.67 -5.75 -20.49
CA ASP A 357 -2.16 -5.40 -19.15
C ASP A 357 -1.48 -4.02 -19.16
N ALA A 358 -0.61 -3.76 -20.13
CA ALA A 358 0.04 -2.45 -20.29
C ALA A 358 -1.00 -1.31 -20.40
N LYS A 359 -2.07 -1.52 -21.18
CA LYS A 359 -3.16 -0.56 -21.31
C LYS A 359 -3.91 -0.33 -19.99
N LYS A 360 -4.21 -1.38 -19.25
CA LYS A 360 -4.86 -1.31 -17.93
C LYS A 360 -3.95 -0.58 -16.93
N ARG A 361 -2.67 -0.93 -16.87
CA ARG A 361 -1.68 -0.31 -15.99
C ARG A 361 -1.53 1.18 -16.28
N LEU A 362 -1.38 1.57 -17.55
CA LEU A 362 -1.31 2.98 -17.94
C LEU A 362 -2.59 3.73 -17.57
N GLY A 363 -3.76 3.15 -17.84
CA GLY A 363 -5.04 3.75 -17.49
C GLY A 363 -5.21 3.95 -15.98
N SER A 364 -4.73 3.00 -15.17
CA SER A 364 -4.70 3.11 -13.71
C SER A 364 -3.73 4.20 -13.25
N ALA A 365 -2.50 4.19 -13.76
CA ALA A 365 -1.47 5.18 -13.44
C ALA A 365 -1.95 6.62 -13.72
N ARG A 366 -2.54 6.88 -14.89
CA ARG A 366 -3.06 8.21 -15.23
C ARG A 366 -4.10 8.72 -14.24
N ARG A 367 -5.03 7.85 -13.82
CA ARG A 367 -6.05 8.23 -12.83
C ARG A 367 -5.44 8.50 -11.46
N GLN A 368 -4.50 7.66 -11.02
CA GLN A 368 -3.82 7.80 -9.73
C GLN A 368 -2.94 9.05 -9.70
N VAL A 369 -2.16 9.32 -10.76
CA VAL A 369 -1.35 10.54 -10.88
C VAL A 369 -2.22 11.78 -10.73
N LYS A 370 -3.30 11.90 -11.52
CA LYS A 370 -4.21 13.05 -11.45
C LYS A 370 -4.78 13.24 -10.04
N ALA A 371 -5.23 12.17 -9.41
CA ALA A 371 -5.81 12.21 -8.06
C ALA A 371 -4.76 12.58 -7.00
N ALA A 372 -3.57 11.96 -7.06
CA ALA A 372 -2.48 12.24 -6.13
C ALA A 372 -1.99 13.67 -6.24
N MET A 373 -1.72 14.16 -7.46
CA MET A 373 -1.24 15.54 -7.69
C MET A 373 -2.25 16.57 -7.19
N SER A 374 -3.55 16.40 -7.47
CA SER A 374 -4.59 17.30 -6.98
C SER A 374 -4.68 17.32 -5.46
N LEU A 375 -4.64 16.15 -4.81
CA LEU A 375 -4.68 16.04 -3.36
C LEU A 375 -3.45 16.65 -2.71
N GLN A 376 -2.26 16.36 -3.24
CA GLN A 376 -1.01 16.86 -2.67
C GLN A 376 -0.84 18.36 -2.87
N THR A 377 -1.32 18.92 -3.98
CA THR A 377 -1.38 20.39 -4.17
C THR A 377 -2.19 21.05 -3.07
N ALA A 378 -3.38 20.53 -2.74
CA ALA A 378 -4.21 21.06 -1.65
C ALA A 378 -3.51 20.94 -0.29
N ARG A 379 -2.90 19.78 0.01
CA ARG A 379 -2.18 19.55 1.29
C ARG A 379 -0.95 20.44 1.44
N LEU A 380 -0.19 20.65 0.37
CA LEU A 380 0.97 21.57 0.40
C LEU A 380 0.52 23.02 0.63
N TYR A 381 -0.59 23.43 0.04
CA TYR A 381 -1.16 24.75 0.31
C TYR A 381 -1.60 24.90 1.79
N GLU A 382 -2.30 23.92 2.34
CA GLU A 382 -2.68 23.88 3.75
C GLU A 382 -1.45 23.88 4.68
N ALA A 383 -0.42 23.10 4.34
CA ALA A 383 0.84 23.05 5.08
C ALA A 383 1.58 24.41 5.09
N MET A 384 1.55 25.12 3.95
CA MET A 384 2.08 26.49 3.87
C MET A 384 1.33 27.43 4.81
N CYS A 385 0.00 27.42 4.79
CA CYS A 385 -0.82 28.26 5.65
C CYS A 385 -0.64 27.94 7.14
N ALA A 386 -0.45 26.66 7.48
CA ALA A 386 -0.22 26.19 8.84
C ALA A 386 1.24 26.34 9.29
N SER A 387 2.15 26.82 8.44
CA SER A 387 3.60 26.87 8.70
C SER A 387 4.16 25.50 9.12
N ARG A 388 3.67 24.43 8.55
CA ARG A 388 4.10 23.06 8.84
C ARG A 388 5.57 22.88 8.47
N THR A 389 6.31 22.19 9.34
CA THR A 389 7.71 21.86 9.14
C THR A 389 7.90 20.35 8.97
N TRP A 390 8.94 19.96 8.24
CA TRP A 390 9.42 18.60 8.11
C TRP A 390 10.91 18.56 8.50
N PRO A 391 11.40 17.51 9.18
CA PRO A 391 12.83 17.23 9.21
C PRO A 391 13.37 17.13 7.78
N ALA A 392 14.55 17.67 7.51
CA ALA A 392 15.09 17.78 6.14
C ALA A 392 15.27 16.42 5.45
N ASP A 393 15.64 15.38 6.20
CA ASP A 393 15.73 14.00 5.74
C ASP A 393 14.36 13.43 5.32
N GLN A 394 13.33 13.61 6.15
CA GLN A 394 11.97 13.18 5.83
C GLN A 394 11.36 13.99 4.69
N TRP A 395 11.60 15.29 4.63
CA TRP A 395 11.18 16.12 3.51
C TRP A 395 11.77 15.61 2.19
N ARG A 396 13.06 15.26 2.20
CA ARG A 396 13.74 14.73 1.02
C ARG A 396 13.12 13.38 0.62
N GLU A 397 13.10 12.41 1.54
CA GLU A 397 12.62 11.06 1.30
C GLU A 397 11.15 11.01 0.85
N LEU A 398 10.26 11.74 1.57
CA LEU A 398 8.82 11.60 1.39
C LEU A 398 8.22 12.55 0.35
N LEU A 399 8.85 13.69 0.09
CA LEU A 399 8.33 14.72 -0.79
C LEU A 399 9.24 14.99 -1.98
N ALA A 400 10.51 15.36 -1.77
CA ALA A 400 11.40 15.80 -2.85
C ALA A 400 11.77 14.66 -3.80
N ASP A 401 12.15 13.51 -3.27
CA ASP A 401 12.55 12.33 -4.05
C ASP A 401 11.33 11.47 -4.49
N HIS A 402 10.12 11.82 -4.03
CA HIS A 402 8.92 11.08 -4.41
C HIS A 402 8.58 11.25 -5.90
N PRO A 403 8.36 10.17 -6.67
CA PRO A 403 8.24 10.22 -8.14
C PRO A 403 7.10 11.11 -8.66
N LEU A 404 6.06 11.35 -7.85
CA LEU A 404 4.96 12.24 -8.20
C LEU A 404 5.08 13.60 -7.53
N VAL A 405 5.20 13.61 -6.20
CA VAL A 405 5.16 14.86 -5.42
C VAL A 405 6.41 15.69 -5.63
N GLY A 406 7.55 15.08 -5.89
CA GLY A 406 8.76 15.80 -6.28
C GLY A 406 8.53 16.78 -7.43
N ARG A 407 7.60 16.46 -8.36
CA ARG A 407 7.19 17.35 -9.44
C ARG A 407 6.46 18.63 -8.97
N LEU A 408 5.82 18.59 -7.81
CA LEU A 408 5.24 19.77 -7.16
C LEU A 408 6.30 20.52 -6.35
N VAL A 409 7.14 19.77 -5.64
CA VAL A 409 8.20 20.29 -4.76
C VAL A 409 9.18 21.17 -5.53
N THR A 410 9.59 20.76 -6.74
CA THR A 410 10.49 21.53 -7.63
C THR A 410 9.88 22.83 -8.15
N ARG A 411 8.58 23.04 -7.99
CA ARG A 411 7.84 24.24 -8.44
C ARG A 411 7.49 25.20 -7.29
N LEU A 412 7.97 24.91 -6.09
CA LEU A 412 7.68 25.68 -4.87
C LEU A 412 8.96 26.19 -4.24
N ILE A 413 8.83 27.28 -3.50
CA ILE A 413 9.90 27.89 -2.73
C ILE A 413 9.82 27.36 -1.31
N TRP A 414 10.93 26.88 -0.80
CA TRP A 414 11.10 26.30 0.52
C TRP A 414 12.00 27.18 1.38
N GLU A 415 11.92 27.01 2.69
CA GLU A 415 12.73 27.72 3.67
C GLU A 415 13.34 26.72 4.63
N ALA A 416 14.67 26.75 4.77
CA ALA A 416 15.40 25.97 5.76
C ALA A 416 15.43 26.70 7.11
N LEU A 417 15.22 25.96 8.18
CA LEU A 417 15.22 26.45 9.55
C LEU A 417 16.40 25.84 10.33
N PRO A 418 17.00 26.58 11.28
CA PRO A 418 16.57 27.91 11.77
C PRO A 418 17.05 29.08 10.92
N ASP A 419 17.95 28.92 9.97
CA ASP A 419 18.68 29.98 9.28
C ASP A 419 17.82 30.85 8.36
N GLY A 420 16.62 30.39 8.00
CA GLY A 420 15.69 31.11 7.13
C GLY A 420 16.13 31.19 5.67
N VAL A 421 17.09 30.34 5.26
CA VAL A 421 17.57 30.30 3.89
C VAL A 421 16.49 29.75 2.98
N ARG A 422 16.16 30.50 1.91
CA ARG A 422 15.13 30.11 0.95
C ARG A 422 15.75 29.51 -0.29
N PHE A 423 15.12 28.46 -0.78
CA PHE A 423 15.61 27.69 -1.90
C PHE A 423 14.45 27.08 -2.72
N ARG A 424 14.76 26.72 -3.95
CA ARG A 424 13.92 25.91 -4.84
C ARG A 424 14.70 24.66 -5.25
N PRO A 425 14.13 23.46 -5.10
CA PRO A 425 14.74 22.26 -5.67
C PRO A 425 14.68 22.29 -7.22
N ALA A 426 15.80 22.00 -7.85
CA ALA A 426 15.89 21.81 -9.28
C ALA A 426 15.54 20.34 -9.68
N GLU A 427 15.36 20.06 -10.95
CA GLU A 427 15.00 18.72 -11.43
C GLU A 427 16.11 17.67 -11.22
N ASP A 428 17.36 18.10 -11.12
CA ASP A 428 18.53 17.26 -10.83
C ASP A 428 18.76 17.04 -9.34
N GLY A 429 17.88 17.57 -8.46
CA GLY A 429 17.96 17.45 -7.02
C GLY A 429 18.82 18.51 -6.32
N ALA A 430 19.45 19.44 -7.08
CA ALA A 430 20.16 20.56 -6.50
C ALA A 430 19.17 21.53 -5.83
N LEU A 431 19.58 22.16 -4.72
CA LEU A 431 18.80 23.21 -4.07
C LEU A 431 19.39 24.56 -4.47
N LEU A 432 18.60 25.43 -5.09
CA LEU A 432 19.04 26.69 -5.61
C LEU A 432 18.45 27.87 -4.83
N GLY A 433 19.29 28.79 -4.42
CA GLY A 433 18.89 30.11 -3.93
C GLY A 433 18.27 30.96 -5.04
N VAL A 434 17.75 32.14 -4.69
CA VAL A 434 17.15 33.08 -5.64
C VAL A 434 18.17 33.64 -6.67
N ASP A 435 19.44 33.55 -6.33
CA ASP A 435 20.61 33.95 -7.12
C ASP A 435 21.34 32.78 -7.79
N ASP A 436 20.67 31.64 -7.88
CA ASP A 436 21.20 30.36 -8.41
C ASP A 436 22.38 29.78 -7.62
N ALA A 437 22.68 30.34 -6.45
CA ALA A 437 23.67 29.74 -5.55
C ALA A 437 23.19 28.42 -4.99
N ALA A 438 24.08 27.43 -4.92
CA ALA A 438 23.75 26.15 -4.31
C ALA A 438 23.50 26.31 -2.80
N VAL A 439 22.42 25.69 -2.31
CA VAL A 439 22.05 25.67 -0.90
C VAL A 439 22.26 24.27 -0.34
N GLU A 440 22.94 24.18 0.78
CA GLU A 440 23.09 22.93 1.54
C GLU A 440 22.27 23.00 2.82
N LEU A 441 21.53 21.93 3.10
CA LEU A 441 20.77 21.83 4.34
C LEU A 441 21.70 21.31 5.45
N ALA A 442 21.75 22.02 6.57
CA ALA A 442 22.51 21.59 7.73
C ALA A 442 21.96 20.27 8.31
N PRO A 443 22.80 19.42 8.91
CA PRO A 443 22.34 18.24 9.63
C PRO A 443 21.31 18.62 10.70
N GLY A 444 20.15 17.95 10.68
CA GLY A 444 19.05 18.24 11.63
C GLY A 444 18.23 19.48 11.31
N ALA A 445 18.46 20.14 10.16
CA ALA A 445 17.61 21.23 9.71
C ALA A 445 16.15 20.78 9.53
N ALA A 446 15.23 21.72 9.71
CA ALA A 446 13.84 21.56 9.32
C ALA A 446 13.55 22.38 8.06
N VAL A 447 12.59 21.94 7.27
CA VAL A 447 12.18 22.58 6.03
C VAL A 447 10.70 22.91 6.09
N ARG A 448 10.31 24.07 5.60
CA ARG A 448 8.89 24.44 5.42
C ARG A 448 8.68 25.14 4.08
N LEU A 449 7.43 25.28 3.67
CA LEU A 449 7.08 26.12 2.54
C LEU A 449 7.22 27.61 2.92
N ALA A 450 7.87 28.38 2.06
CA ALA A 450 7.95 29.83 2.24
C ALA A 450 6.54 30.44 2.04
N HIS A 451 6.12 31.29 2.97
CA HIS A 451 4.84 31.99 2.90
C HIS A 451 5.07 33.46 2.57
N ARG A 452 4.16 34.06 1.79
CA ARG A 452 4.24 35.46 1.36
C ARG A 452 4.50 36.45 2.50
N THR A 453 3.90 36.21 3.65
CA THR A 453 4.05 37.09 4.82
C THR A 453 5.45 37.07 5.42
N ALA A 454 6.27 36.09 5.13
CA ALA A 454 7.65 35.96 5.56
C ALA A 454 8.66 36.58 4.57
N LEU A 455 8.20 37.05 3.41
CA LEU A 455 9.00 37.62 2.33
C LEU A 455 8.84 39.15 2.29
N SER A 456 9.92 39.86 2.13
CA SER A 456 9.86 41.27 1.73
C SER A 456 9.32 41.42 0.29
N GLY A 457 8.87 42.60 -0.09
CA GLY A 457 8.44 42.86 -1.45
C GLY A 457 9.53 42.56 -2.49
N ALA A 458 10.76 43.02 -2.19
CA ALA A 458 11.92 42.81 -3.07
C ALA A 458 12.29 41.31 -3.24
N GLU A 459 12.22 40.53 -2.16
CA GLU A 459 12.46 39.06 -2.23
C GLU A 459 11.38 38.36 -3.02
N ALA A 460 10.11 38.71 -2.81
CA ALA A 460 9.02 38.14 -3.59
C ALA A 460 9.16 38.43 -5.10
N ASP A 461 9.60 39.64 -5.46
CA ASP A 461 9.84 40.02 -6.86
C ASP A 461 11.06 39.30 -7.44
N ALA A 462 12.10 39.10 -6.63
CA ALA A 462 13.26 38.31 -7.07
C ALA A 462 12.87 36.84 -7.33
N TRP A 463 12.09 36.22 -6.44
CA TRP A 463 11.60 34.86 -6.68
C TRP A 463 10.62 34.74 -7.85
N ARG A 464 9.79 35.75 -8.12
CA ARG A 464 8.95 35.77 -9.33
C ARG A 464 9.79 35.77 -10.60
N ARG A 465 10.87 36.56 -10.64
CA ARG A 465 11.81 36.57 -11.77
C ARG A 465 12.51 35.23 -11.91
N HIS A 466 13.07 34.69 -10.82
CA HIS A 466 13.71 33.38 -10.82
C HIS A 466 12.77 32.28 -11.38
N LEU A 467 11.51 32.23 -10.93
CA LEU A 467 10.53 31.26 -11.44
C LEU A 467 10.22 31.49 -12.92
N ALA A 468 10.17 32.74 -13.38
CA ALA A 468 9.94 33.09 -14.79
C ALA A 468 11.13 32.71 -15.67
N ASP A 469 12.36 32.97 -15.21
CA ASP A 469 13.60 32.64 -15.93
C ASP A 469 13.75 31.12 -16.15
N TYR A 470 13.25 30.32 -15.21
CA TYR A 470 13.21 28.84 -15.31
C TYR A 470 11.91 28.29 -15.91
N GLU A 471 11.01 29.13 -16.41
CA GLU A 471 9.68 28.75 -16.95
C GLU A 471 8.85 27.89 -15.97
N VAL A 472 9.03 28.11 -14.65
CA VAL A 472 8.34 27.35 -13.59
C VAL A 472 7.04 28.04 -13.20
N SER A 473 5.93 27.32 -13.38
CA SER A 473 4.60 27.76 -12.90
C SER A 473 4.26 27.07 -11.58
N PRO A 474 4.16 27.78 -10.45
CA PRO A 474 3.77 27.20 -9.17
C PRO A 474 2.39 26.54 -9.23
N PRO A 475 2.14 25.46 -8.46
CA PRO A 475 0.83 24.78 -8.44
C PRO A 475 -0.27 25.60 -7.75
N PHE A 476 0.10 26.60 -6.97
CA PHE A 476 -0.77 27.60 -6.33
C PHE A 476 -0.01 28.92 -6.14
N ASP A 477 -0.74 30.01 -5.88
CA ASP A 477 -0.13 31.31 -5.65
C ASP A 477 0.56 31.36 -4.29
N GLN A 478 1.87 31.09 -4.29
CA GLN A 478 2.72 31.11 -3.09
C GLN A 478 3.21 32.52 -2.73
N LEU A 479 3.40 33.38 -3.73
CA LEU A 479 4.00 34.69 -3.56
C LEU A 479 2.97 35.84 -3.40
N GLY A 480 1.69 35.54 -3.60
CA GLY A 480 0.60 36.53 -3.58
C GLY A 480 0.62 37.48 -4.78
N ALA A 481 -0.48 38.10 -5.09
CA ALA A 481 -0.51 39.21 -6.01
C ALA A 481 0.36 40.36 -5.44
N THR A 482 1.02 41.13 -6.28
CA THR A 482 1.68 42.38 -5.88
C THR A 482 0.70 43.19 -5.07
N ALA A 483 0.92 43.34 -3.76
CA ALA A 483 0.09 44.24 -2.97
C ALA A 483 0.22 45.65 -3.62
N PRO A 484 -0.87 46.33 -3.88
CA PRO A 484 -0.77 47.71 -4.28
C PRO A 484 0.00 48.42 -3.16
N ASP A 485 0.97 49.29 -3.54
CA ASP A 485 1.68 50.15 -2.59
C ASP A 485 0.64 50.87 -1.76
N VAL A 486 0.44 50.45 -0.52
CA VAL A 486 -0.39 51.17 0.43
C VAL A 486 0.55 52.24 1.00
N PRO A 487 0.29 53.52 0.73
CA PRO A 487 1.13 54.59 1.28
C PRO A 487 1.20 54.44 2.80
N ALA A 488 2.41 54.68 3.39
CA ALA A 488 2.69 54.51 4.80
C ALA A 488 1.74 55.28 5.75
N ASP A 489 0.97 56.22 5.21
CA ASP A 489 0.07 57.10 5.95
C ASP A 489 -1.35 56.49 6.12
N ALA A 490 -1.66 55.31 5.58
CA ALA A 490 -3.00 54.72 5.66
C ALA A 490 -3.23 53.80 6.88
N VAL A 491 -2.28 53.65 7.79
CA VAL A 491 -2.41 52.82 9.00
C VAL A 491 -2.67 53.71 10.21
N ALA A 492 -3.75 54.48 10.18
CA ALA A 492 -4.37 55.04 11.39
C ALA A 492 -5.72 54.37 11.60
N ILE A 493 -5.72 53.13 12.08
CA ILE A 493 -6.94 52.52 12.61
C ILE A 493 -7.26 53.19 13.94
N GLN A 494 -8.23 54.11 13.90
CA GLN A 494 -8.86 54.64 15.10
C GLN A 494 -9.49 53.50 15.89
N SER A 495 -8.97 53.25 17.09
CA SER A 495 -9.68 52.44 18.08
C SER A 495 -11.03 53.08 18.39
N PRO A 496 -12.16 52.42 18.33
CA PRO A 496 -13.43 52.97 18.79
C PRO A 496 -13.34 53.09 20.31
N GLY A 497 -13.32 54.35 20.76
CA GLY A 497 -13.31 54.73 22.17
C GLY A 497 -14.49 54.14 22.89
N GLY A 498 -14.24 53.59 24.06
CA GLY A 498 -15.26 53.15 25.00
C GLY A 498 -16.17 54.31 25.42
N ARG A 499 -17.46 54.01 25.47
CA ARG A 499 -18.40 54.69 26.37
C ARG A 499 -19.21 53.64 27.13
N ARG A 500 -18.99 53.67 28.43
CA ARG A 500 -19.85 53.44 29.63
C ARG A 500 -21.00 52.42 29.46
#